data_8ac17fde2189def49ffa7b512b2542b5
#
_entry.id   8ac17fde2189def49ffa7b512b2542b5
#
_cell.length_a   1.000
_cell.length_b   1.000
_cell.length_c   1.000
_cell.angle_alpha   90.00
_cell.angle_beta   90.00
_cell.angle_gamma   90.00
#
_symmetry.space_group_name_H-M   'P 1'
#
loop_
_entity.id
_entity.type
_entity.pdbx_description
1 polymer ?
#
loop_
_entity_poly.entity_id
_entity_poly.type
_entity_poly.pdbx_seq_one_letter_code
_entity_poly.pdbx_strand_id
1 'polypeptide(L)'
;MIKRKVAAALVGLSVAMFGAASGAYAQGKELVVATDTAFVPFEFKQGNTYTGFDVDLWAAIAKELNVKYKLQPMDFNGIIPGLQTKNIDVALAGITIRDDRKKVIDFSDPYYESGLAILVGDKNTDIKDAKSLSGKTVAVKTGTATVDFLKAQVPDAKLKLFPNIDNAYLELATGRVDAAVHDTPNVQYYANTAGKGRVKVVGSVKSGDFYGIAFPKGSELVPQVNKALATLKSNGQYDAIYEKWFGKKP
;
A
#
# COMPACT_ATOMS: atom_id res chain seq x y z
N MET A 1 69.13 -27.39 -52.10
CA MET A 1 67.80 -26.73 -52.26
C MET A 1 66.87 -27.22 -51.12
N ILE A 2 66.75 -26.49 -50.04
CA ILE A 2 66.03 -26.92 -48.85
C ILE A 2 64.78 -25.95 -48.71
N LYS A 3 63.60 -26.52 -48.88
CA LYS A 3 62.33 -25.81 -48.72
C LYS A 3 61.96 -25.82 -47.22
N ARG A 4 62.04 -24.71 -46.55
CA ARG A 4 61.49 -24.52 -45.20
C ARG A 4 59.99 -24.25 -45.27
N LYS A 5 59.18 -25.08 -44.60
CA LYS A 5 57.79 -24.89 -44.37
C LYS A 5 57.65 -24.08 -43.08
N VAL A 6 57.03 -22.89 -43.12
CA VAL A 6 56.66 -22.10 -41.95
C VAL A 6 55.21 -22.49 -41.62
N ALA A 7 55.02 -23.09 -40.43
CA ALA A 7 53.72 -23.37 -39.88
C ALA A 7 53.26 -22.15 -39.08
N ALA A 8 52.19 -21.48 -39.48
CA ALA A 8 51.52 -20.44 -38.74
C ALA A 8 50.56 -21.05 -37.73
N ALA A 9 50.85 -20.87 -36.42
CA ALA A 9 49.91 -21.23 -35.37
C ALA A 9 48.91 -20.10 -35.16
N LEU A 10 47.63 -20.36 -35.49
CA LEU A 10 46.49 -19.51 -35.16
C LEU A 10 46.08 -19.79 -33.71
N VAL A 11 46.39 -18.86 -32.81
CA VAL A 11 45.86 -18.84 -31.45
C VAL A 11 44.48 -18.24 -31.51
N GLY A 12 43.47 -19.09 -31.41
CA GLY A 12 42.06 -18.66 -31.29
C GLY A 12 41.78 -18.10 -29.89
N LEU A 13 41.62 -16.77 -29.79
CA LEU A 13 41.18 -16.08 -28.58
C LEU A 13 39.67 -16.22 -28.47
N SER A 14 39.19 -17.22 -27.71
CA SER A 14 37.77 -17.40 -27.38
C SER A 14 37.40 -16.38 -26.29
N VAL A 15 36.86 -15.23 -26.68
CA VAL A 15 36.23 -14.30 -25.76
C VAL A 15 34.89 -14.90 -25.35
N ALA A 16 34.82 -15.49 -24.16
CA ALA A 16 33.56 -15.85 -23.53
C ALA A 16 32.81 -14.58 -23.14
N MET A 17 31.87 -14.13 -23.97
CA MET A 17 30.86 -13.17 -23.60
C MET A 17 29.93 -13.81 -22.55
N PHE A 18 30.21 -13.60 -21.29
CA PHE A 18 29.19 -13.70 -20.23
C PHE A 18 28.18 -12.60 -20.47
N GLY A 19 27.17 -12.87 -21.24
CA GLY A 19 25.98 -12.04 -21.37
C GLY A 19 25.30 -11.99 -20.03
N ALA A 20 25.40 -10.85 -19.33
CA ALA A 20 24.51 -10.51 -18.25
C ALA A 20 23.08 -10.51 -18.84
N ALA A 21 22.38 -11.62 -18.64
CA ALA A 21 20.93 -11.66 -18.84
C ALA A 21 20.30 -10.82 -17.72
N SER A 22 20.43 -9.48 -17.82
CA SER A 22 19.56 -8.57 -17.12
C SER A 22 18.16 -8.85 -17.64
N GLY A 23 17.30 -9.45 -16.79
CA GLY A 23 15.92 -9.75 -17.14
C GLY A 23 15.22 -8.49 -17.63
N ALA A 24 15.17 -8.33 -18.95
CA ALA A 24 14.37 -7.32 -19.59
C ALA A 24 12.91 -7.75 -19.41
N TYR A 25 12.26 -7.29 -18.35
CA TYR A 25 10.82 -7.18 -18.38
C TYR A 25 10.47 -6.44 -19.66
N ALA A 26 9.62 -7.07 -20.47
CA ALA A 26 9.29 -6.60 -21.80
C ALA A 26 9.07 -5.09 -21.83
N GLN A 27 10.00 -4.34 -22.39
CA GLN A 27 9.84 -2.94 -22.74
C GLN A 27 8.63 -2.85 -23.68
N GLY A 28 7.42 -2.69 -23.13
CA GLY A 28 6.22 -2.59 -23.95
C GLY A 28 4.89 -2.77 -23.23
N LYS A 29 4.80 -3.56 -22.16
CA LYS A 29 3.53 -3.72 -21.45
C LYS A 29 3.32 -2.58 -20.46
N GLU A 30 2.19 -1.87 -20.59
CA GLU A 30 1.74 -0.91 -19.59
C GLU A 30 1.20 -1.65 -18.36
N LEU A 31 1.78 -1.41 -17.16
CA LEU A 31 1.36 -2.05 -15.93
C LEU A 31 -0.01 -1.52 -15.48
N VAL A 32 -0.87 -2.41 -15.02
CA VAL A 32 -2.12 -2.05 -14.35
C VAL A 32 -1.84 -1.93 -12.86
N VAL A 33 -1.92 -0.69 -12.33
CA VAL A 33 -1.63 -0.38 -10.94
C VAL A 33 -2.91 -0.02 -10.21
N ALA A 34 -3.38 -0.93 -9.37
CA ALA A 34 -4.58 -0.69 -8.59
C ALA A 34 -4.29 0.22 -7.40
N THR A 35 -5.25 1.09 -7.11
CA THR A 35 -5.27 1.94 -5.92
C THR A 35 -6.69 2.02 -5.38
N ASP A 36 -6.85 2.38 -4.10
CA ASP A 36 -8.17 2.59 -3.53
C ASP A 36 -8.81 3.88 -4.07
N THR A 37 -10.11 3.97 -3.98
CA THR A 37 -10.85 5.15 -4.45
C THR A 37 -10.81 6.32 -3.47
N ALA A 38 -10.64 6.04 -2.16
CA ALA A 38 -10.60 7.06 -1.11
C ALA A 38 -9.89 6.56 0.16
N PHE A 39 -8.63 6.91 0.30
CA PHE A 39 -7.81 6.62 1.48
C PHE A 39 -6.83 7.78 1.75
N VAL A 40 -7.36 8.94 2.13
CA VAL A 40 -6.55 10.15 2.38
C VAL A 40 -5.63 9.95 3.58
N PRO A 41 -4.33 10.36 3.52
CA PRO A 41 -3.65 11.09 2.45
C PRO A 41 -2.89 10.19 1.45
N PHE A 42 -3.13 8.87 1.43
CA PHE A 42 -2.38 7.91 0.60
C PHE A 42 -2.82 7.92 -0.86
N GLU A 43 -4.12 7.78 -1.12
CA GLU A 43 -4.71 7.89 -2.46
C GLU A 43 -6.15 8.40 -2.36
N PHE A 44 -6.44 9.37 -3.20
CA PHE A 44 -7.77 9.98 -3.27
C PHE A 44 -7.94 10.77 -4.55
N LYS A 45 -9.18 11.06 -4.91
CA LYS A 45 -9.51 11.86 -6.08
C LYS A 45 -9.50 13.35 -5.73
N GLN A 46 -8.72 14.15 -6.48
CA GLN A 46 -8.72 15.60 -6.42
C GLN A 46 -9.05 16.15 -7.81
N GLY A 47 -10.22 16.75 -7.96
CA GLY A 47 -10.75 17.09 -9.27
C GLY A 47 -10.96 15.83 -10.13
N ASN A 48 -10.29 15.74 -11.27
CA ASN A 48 -10.38 14.60 -12.18
C ASN A 48 -9.19 13.63 -12.09
N THR A 49 -8.25 13.86 -11.20
CA THR A 49 -7.02 13.05 -11.05
C THR A 49 -6.96 12.39 -9.68
N TYR A 50 -6.28 11.25 -9.62
CA TYR A 50 -5.87 10.63 -8.36
C TYR A 50 -4.53 11.19 -7.91
N THR A 51 -4.41 11.44 -6.61
CA THR A 51 -3.21 11.97 -5.95
C THR A 51 -3.08 11.34 -4.57
N GLY A 52 -1.94 11.53 -3.91
CA GLY A 52 -1.68 11.01 -2.58
C GLY A 52 -0.27 10.46 -2.46
N PHE A 53 0.09 10.06 -1.24
CA PHE A 53 1.40 9.51 -0.94
C PHE A 53 1.72 8.27 -1.78
N ASP A 54 0.79 7.31 -1.86
CA ASP A 54 0.96 6.07 -2.62
C ASP A 54 1.08 6.35 -4.13
N VAL A 55 0.30 7.32 -4.63
CA VAL A 55 0.35 7.73 -6.04
C VAL A 55 1.70 8.35 -6.40
N ASP A 56 2.21 9.25 -5.56
CA ASP A 56 3.52 9.89 -5.76
C ASP A 56 4.66 8.87 -5.61
N LEU A 57 4.57 7.98 -4.62
CA LEU A 57 5.56 6.93 -4.39
C LEU A 57 5.66 5.98 -5.59
N TRP A 58 4.50 5.53 -6.11
CA TRP A 58 4.50 4.68 -7.29
C TRP A 58 5.03 5.40 -8.53
N ALA A 59 4.68 6.67 -8.72
CA ALA A 59 5.22 7.45 -9.84
C ALA A 59 6.75 7.54 -9.80
N ALA A 60 7.33 7.73 -8.62
CA ALA A 60 8.79 7.75 -8.44
C ALA A 60 9.42 6.37 -8.69
N ILE A 61 8.82 5.28 -8.20
CA ILE A 61 9.26 3.91 -8.46
C ILE A 61 9.18 3.58 -9.96
N ALA A 62 8.07 3.88 -10.62
CA ALA A 62 7.88 3.62 -12.04
C ALA A 62 8.89 4.37 -12.92
N LYS A 63 9.24 5.60 -12.52
CA LYS A 63 10.30 6.40 -13.18
C LYS A 63 11.66 5.75 -13.00
N GLU A 64 12.01 5.28 -11.79
CA GLU A 64 13.28 4.59 -11.50
C GLU A 64 13.41 3.29 -12.30
N LEU A 65 12.30 2.55 -12.44
CA LEU A 65 12.24 1.30 -13.22
C LEU A 65 12.08 1.52 -14.72
N ASN A 66 11.84 2.75 -15.18
CA ASN A 66 11.53 3.08 -16.57
C ASN A 66 10.37 2.24 -17.15
N VAL A 67 9.28 2.08 -16.37
CA VAL A 67 8.07 1.35 -16.77
C VAL A 67 6.89 2.29 -16.98
N LYS A 68 6.03 1.94 -17.96
CA LYS A 68 4.75 2.62 -18.17
C LYS A 68 3.67 1.98 -17.31
N TYR A 69 2.73 2.77 -16.85
CA TYR A 69 1.61 2.26 -16.06
C TYR A 69 0.35 3.11 -16.25
N LYS A 70 -0.78 2.51 -15.93
CA LYS A 70 -2.06 3.19 -15.74
C LYS A 70 -2.56 2.92 -14.33
N LEU A 71 -3.05 3.96 -13.65
CA LEU A 71 -3.77 3.78 -12.39
C LEU A 71 -5.16 3.20 -12.66
N GLN A 72 -5.56 2.24 -11.84
CA GLN A 72 -6.88 1.64 -11.83
C GLN A 72 -7.49 1.77 -10.45
N PRO A 73 -8.18 2.89 -10.15
CA PRO A 73 -8.88 3.05 -8.89
C PRO A 73 -10.04 2.05 -8.79
N MET A 74 -10.16 1.43 -7.62
CA MET A 74 -11.20 0.44 -7.36
C MET A 74 -11.46 0.30 -5.86
N ASP A 75 -12.56 -0.35 -5.47
CA ASP A 75 -12.82 -0.64 -4.07
C ASP A 75 -11.76 -1.58 -3.51
N PHE A 76 -11.28 -1.30 -2.31
CA PHE A 76 -10.19 -2.03 -1.63
C PHE A 76 -10.41 -3.55 -1.61
N ASN A 77 -11.63 -4.00 -1.35
CA ASN A 77 -11.98 -5.43 -1.29
C ASN A 77 -11.80 -6.18 -2.62
N GLY A 78 -11.72 -5.47 -3.75
CA GLY A 78 -11.46 -6.05 -5.07
C GLY A 78 -9.97 -6.18 -5.41
N ILE A 79 -9.08 -5.51 -4.67
CA ILE A 79 -7.64 -5.43 -5.02
C ILE A 79 -6.95 -6.80 -4.92
N ILE A 80 -7.08 -7.49 -3.78
CA ILE A 80 -6.43 -8.81 -3.59
C ILE A 80 -6.95 -9.85 -4.60
N PRO A 81 -8.27 -10.00 -4.81
CA PRO A 81 -8.78 -10.85 -5.89
C PRO A 81 -8.25 -10.48 -7.27
N GLY A 82 -8.14 -9.18 -7.58
CA GLY A 82 -7.59 -8.70 -8.85
C GLY A 82 -6.12 -9.08 -9.06
N LEU A 83 -5.29 -9.03 -8.00
CA LEU A 83 -3.91 -9.52 -8.02
C LEU A 83 -3.85 -11.05 -8.22
N GLN A 84 -4.70 -11.81 -7.52
CA GLN A 84 -4.75 -13.28 -7.64
C GLN A 84 -5.13 -13.74 -9.06
N THR A 85 -6.04 -13.03 -9.71
CA THR A 85 -6.46 -13.32 -11.09
C THR A 85 -5.54 -12.70 -12.14
N LYS A 86 -4.49 -11.96 -11.72
CA LYS A 86 -3.53 -11.26 -12.59
C LYS A 86 -4.17 -10.21 -13.51
N ASN A 87 -5.35 -9.71 -13.16
CA ASN A 87 -5.98 -8.56 -13.82
C ASN A 87 -5.32 -7.23 -13.38
N ILE A 88 -4.58 -7.26 -12.28
CA ILE A 88 -3.79 -6.19 -11.69
C ILE A 88 -2.35 -6.68 -11.62
N ASP A 89 -1.41 -5.86 -12.04
CA ASP A 89 0.03 -6.18 -11.99
C ASP A 89 0.67 -5.72 -10.67
N VAL A 90 0.18 -4.62 -10.10
CA VAL A 90 0.70 -4.00 -8.85
C VAL A 90 -0.46 -3.32 -8.12
N ALA A 91 -0.38 -3.26 -6.80
CA ALA A 91 -1.32 -2.47 -6.01
C ALA A 91 -0.63 -1.68 -4.89
N LEU A 92 -0.96 -0.38 -4.78
CA LEU A 92 -0.66 0.48 -3.65
C LEU A 92 -2.00 1.05 -3.13
N ALA A 93 -2.33 0.73 -1.90
CA ALA A 93 -3.59 1.13 -1.27
C ALA A 93 -3.52 0.96 0.26
N GLY A 94 -2.41 1.36 0.89
CA GLY A 94 -2.21 1.13 2.31
C GLY A 94 -2.39 -0.34 2.70
N ILE A 95 -1.88 -1.28 1.88
CA ILE A 95 -2.15 -2.71 2.06
C ILE A 95 -1.28 -3.27 3.17
N THR A 96 -1.88 -3.57 4.32
CA THR A 96 -1.18 -4.17 5.45
C THR A 96 -0.56 -5.52 5.06
N ILE A 97 0.74 -5.67 5.31
CA ILE A 97 1.48 -6.92 5.16
C ILE A 97 1.00 -7.89 6.24
N ARG A 98 0.40 -9.03 5.82
CA ARG A 98 -0.15 -10.06 6.71
C ARG A 98 0.17 -11.45 6.19
N ASP A 99 0.35 -12.41 7.09
CA ASP A 99 0.75 -13.77 6.73
C ASP A 99 -0.32 -14.52 5.94
N ASP A 100 -1.60 -14.27 6.19
CA ASP A 100 -2.70 -14.83 5.39
C ASP A 100 -2.69 -14.27 3.95
N ARG A 101 -2.40 -12.98 3.78
CA ARG A 101 -2.27 -12.34 2.46
C ARG A 101 -1.03 -12.83 1.72
N LYS A 102 0.11 -12.99 2.42
CA LYS A 102 1.35 -13.54 1.83
C LYS A 102 1.19 -14.94 1.24
N LYS A 103 0.19 -15.71 1.68
CA LYS A 103 -0.10 -17.03 1.08
C LYS A 103 -0.58 -16.93 -0.35
N VAL A 104 -1.23 -15.83 -0.73
CA VAL A 104 -1.94 -15.70 -2.01
C VAL A 104 -1.43 -14.56 -2.91
N ILE A 105 -0.69 -13.60 -2.35
CA ILE A 105 -0.03 -12.49 -3.06
C ILE A 105 1.37 -12.29 -2.50
N ASP A 106 2.21 -11.54 -3.23
CA ASP A 106 3.52 -11.14 -2.74
C ASP A 106 3.53 -9.64 -2.38
N PHE A 107 4.49 -9.25 -1.55
CA PHE A 107 4.68 -7.89 -1.09
C PHE A 107 6.10 -7.41 -1.33
N SER A 108 6.25 -6.10 -1.52
CA SER A 108 7.54 -5.42 -1.38
C SER A 108 8.02 -5.43 0.08
N ASP A 109 9.21 -4.92 0.28
CA ASP A 109 9.65 -4.44 1.59
C ASP A 109 8.66 -3.38 2.11
N PRO A 110 8.55 -3.21 3.45
CA PRO A 110 7.69 -2.22 4.04
C PRO A 110 8.02 -0.80 3.58
N TYR A 111 6.99 -0.03 3.20
CA TYR A 111 7.18 1.36 2.84
C TYR A 111 6.59 2.36 3.84
N TYR A 112 5.65 1.93 4.72
CA TYR A 112 5.03 2.78 5.72
C TYR A 112 4.68 1.98 6.97
N GLU A 113 4.90 2.56 8.16
CA GLU A 113 4.45 1.98 9.42
C GLU A 113 3.09 2.54 9.80
N SER A 114 2.16 1.67 10.16
CA SER A 114 0.79 2.00 10.52
C SER A 114 0.33 1.25 11.78
N GLY A 115 -0.94 1.32 12.04
CA GLY A 115 -1.66 0.66 13.11
C GLY A 115 -3.15 0.96 12.98
N LEU A 116 -3.95 0.62 13.97
CA LEU A 116 -5.38 0.87 14.02
C LEU A 116 -5.73 1.85 15.13
N ALA A 117 -6.64 2.78 14.86
CA ALA A 117 -7.13 3.75 15.83
C ALA A 117 -8.66 3.80 15.86
N ILE A 118 -9.20 4.19 17.00
CA ILE A 118 -10.63 4.36 17.23
C ILE A 118 -10.98 5.84 17.08
N LEU A 119 -12.00 6.11 16.27
CA LEU A 119 -12.64 7.38 16.12
C LEU A 119 -14.03 7.33 16.76
N VAL A 120 -14.36 8.34 17.58
CA VAL A 120 -15.67 8.47 18.25
C VAL A 120 -16.22 9.87 18.08
N GLY A 121 -17.52 10.06 18.32
CA GLY A 121 -18.10 11.40 18.41
C GLY A 121 -17.40 12.24 19.48
N ASP A 122 -17.27 13.55 19.24
CA ASP A 122 -16.52 14.47 20.12
C ASP A 122 -16.98 14.43 21.58
N LYS A 123 -18.29 14.25 21.80
CA LYS A 123 -18.91 14.17 23.14
C LYS A 123 -18.82 12.77 23.78
N ASN A 124 -18.25 11.80 23.11
CA ASN A 124 -18.14 10.43 23.66
C ASN A 124 -17.22 10.40 24.87
N THR A 125 -17.64 9.70 25.94
CA THR A 125 -16.90 9.50 27.20
C THR A 125 -16.67 8.03 27.52
N ASP A 126 -17.37 7.12 26.84
CA ASP A 126 -17.49 5.71 27.20
C ASP A 126 -16.46 4.84 26.49
N ILE A 127 -16.22 5.13 25.20
CA ILE A 127 -15.27 4.35 24.39
C ILE A 127 -13.88 4.98 24.54
N LYS A 128 -12.92 4.18 25.05
CA LYS A 128 -11.54 4.61 25.32
C LYS A 128 -10.49 3.69 24.70
N ASP A 129 -10.85 2.43 24.45
CA ASP A 129 -9.96 1.37 23.97
C ASP A 129 -10.75 0.31 23.19
N ALA A 130 -10.07 -0.73 22.69
CA ALA A 130 -10.70 -1.80 21.95
C ALA A 130 -11.75 -2.57 22.76
N LYS A 131 -11.53 -2.77 24.07
CA LYS A 131 -12.46 -3.54 24.94
C LYS A 131 -13.79 -2.82 25.09
N SER A 132 -13.77 -1.49 25.15
CA SER A 132 -14.97 -0.66 25.27
C SER A 132 -15.84 -0.62 24.00
N LEU A 133 -15.39 -1.24 22.90
CA LEU A 133 -16.19 -1.47 21.68
C LEU A 133 -17.14 -2.67 21.80
N SER A 134 -17.04 -3.51 22.85
CA SER A 134 -17.95 -4.65 23.06
C SER A 134 -19.41 -4.18 23.12
N GLY A 135 -20.27 -4.83 22.34
CA GLY A 135 -21.70 -4.49 22.19
C GLY A 135 -22.01 -3.21 21.39
N LYS A 136 -20.99 -2.41 21.03
CA LYS A 136 -21.14 -1.16 20.28
C LYS A 136 -21.27 -1.42 18.79
N THR A 137 -21.92 -0.49 18.08
CA THR A 137 -21.98 -0.48 16.61
C THR A 137 -20.75 0.24 16.07
N VAL A 138 -19.90 -0.49 15.37
CA VAL A 138 -18.60 0.00 14.89
C VAL A 138 -18.58 0.01 13.37
N ALA A 139 -18.41 1.20 12.79
CA ALA A 139 -18.25 1.37 11.35
C ALA A 139 -16.82 1.02 10.91
N VAL A 140 -16.69 0.20 9.88
CA VAL A 140 -15.41 -0.27 9.34
C VAL A 140 -15.45 -0.40 7.83
N LYS A 141 -14.28 -0.33 7.18
CA LYS A 141 -14.17 -0.54 5.74
C LYS A 141 -14.07 -2.03 5.40
N THR A 142 -14.82 -2.45 4.39
CA THR A 142 -14.89 -3.84 3.92
C THR A 142 -13.52 -4.33 3.42
N GLY A 143 -13.13 -5.55 3.78
CA GLY A 143 -11.93 -6.23 3.30
C GLY A 143 -10.62 -5.78 3.95
N THR A 144 -10.69 -4.85 4.92
CA THR A 144 -9.50 -4.33 5.62
C THR A 144 -9.05 -5.23 6.77
N ALA A 145 -7.79 -5.07 7.19
CA ALA A 145 -7.24 -5.72 8.37
C ALA A 145 -8.02 -5.41 9.65
N THR A 146 -8.66 -4.24 9.70
CA THR A 146 -9.51 -3.79 10.81
C THR A 146 -10.67 -4.73 11.08
N VAL A 147 -11.33 -5.22 10.02
CA VAL A 147 -12.47 -6.16 10.15
C VAL A 147 -12.04 -7.44 10.85
N ASP A 148 -10.91 -8.01 10.41
CA ASP A 148 -10.40 -9.28 10.97
C ASP A 148 -9.90 -9.09 12.41
N PHE A 149 -9.22 -7.97 12.67
CA PHE A 149 -8.79 -7.60 14.02
C PHE A 149 -9.97 -7.50 14.98
N LEU A 150 -11.03 -6.78 14.63
CA LEU A 150 -12.18 -6.60 15.51
C LEU A 150 -12.94 -7.90 15.71
N LYS A 151 -13.12 -8.73 14.68
CA LYS A 151 -13.73 -10.06 14.82
C LYS A 151 -12.96 -10.96 15.78
N ALA A 152 -11.63 -10.87 15.78
CA ALA A 152 -10.79 -11.69 16.65
C ALA A 152 -10.68 -11.14 18.07
N GLN A 153 -10.61 -9.83 18.26
CA GLN A 153 -10.31 -9.19 19.54
C GLN A 153 -11.54 -8.65 20.27
N VAL A 154 -12.61 -8.34 19.53
CA VAL A 154 -13.85 -7.76 20.07
C VAL A 154 -15.04 -8.43 19.38
N PRO A 155 -15.26 -9.75 19.56
CA PRO A 155 -16.27 -10.52 18.82
C PRO A 155 -17.69 -10.02 19.03
N ASP A 156 -17.98 -9.36 20.16
CA ASP A 156 -19.28 -8.80 20.49
C ASP A 156 -19.54 -7.42 19.83
N ALA A 157 -18.56 -6.81 19.17
CA ALA A 157 -18.77 -5.58 18.44
C ALA A 157 -19.67 -5.82 17.22
N LYS A 158 -20.66 -4.94 17.03
CA LYS A 158 -21.59 -5.00 15.91
C LYS A 158 -20.98 -4.25 14.72
N LEU A 159 -20.32 -4.96 13.82
CA LEU A 159 -19.62 -4.33 12.69
C LEU A 159 -20.61 -3.89 11.61
N LYS A 160 -20.58 -2.60 11.24
CA LYS A 160 -21.26 -2.02 10.09
C LYS A 160 -20.24 -1.77 8.98
N LEU A 161 -20.34 -2.55 7.90
CA LEU A 161 -19.36 -2.58 6.82
C LEU A 161 -19.68 -1.53 5.76
N PHE A 162 -18.66 -0.80 5.30
CA PHE A 162 -18.75 0.20 4.24
C PHE A 162 -17.71 -0.06 3.16
N PRO A 163 -18.04 0.06 1.87
CA PRO A 163 -17.05 -0.01 0.80
C PRO A 163 -15.99 1.10 0.90
N ASN A 164 -16.44 2.31 1.30
CA ASN A 164 -15.62 3.49 1.44
C ASN A 164 -15.59 3.98 2.88
N ILE A 165 -14.40 4.33 3.38
CA ILE A 165 -14.20 4.75 4.76
C ILE A 165 -14.85 6.11 5.05
N ASP A 166 -14.95 7.00 4.08
CA ASP A 166 -15.60 8.30 4.27
C ASP A 166 -17.08 8.15 4.64
N ASN A 167 -17.76 7.13 4.10
CA ASN A 167 -19.13 6.81 4.47
C ASN A 167 -19.24 6.31 5.92
N ALA A 168 -18.26 5.51 6.37
CA ALA A 168 -18.19 5.08 7.77
C ALA A 168 -18.02 6.28 8.72
N TYR A 169 -17.15 7.22 8.36
CA TYR A 169 -16.93 8.43 9.15
C TYR A 169 -18.15 9.36 9.17
N LEU A 170 -18.87 9.45 8.05
CA LEU A 170 -20.12 10.22 7.99
C LEU A 170 -21.20 9.62 8.92
N GLU A 171 -21.32 8.30 8.96
CA GLU A 171 -22.23 7.62 9.89
C GLU A 171 -21.90 7.93 11.36
N LEU A 172 -20.59 7.93 11.68
CA LEU A 172 -20.12 8.32 13.01
C LEU A 172 -20.42 9.81 13.32
N ALA A 173 -20.06 10.71 12.43
CA ALA A 173 -20.23 12.14 12.62
C ALA A 173 -21.71 12.55 12.75
N THR A 174 -22.63 11.72 12.26
CA THR A 174 -24.09 11.89 12.37
C THR A 174 -24.73 11.08 13.49
N GLY A 175 -23.93 10.37 14.31
CA GLY A 175 -24.40 9.62 15.47
C GLY A 175 -25.17 8.31 15.15
N ARG A 176 -25.04 7.78 13.93
CA ARG A 176 -25.69 6.52 13.52
C ARG A 176 -24.89 5.27 13.85
N VAL A 177 -23.65 5.44 14.30
CA VAL A 177 -22.77 4.40 14.87
C VAL A 177 -22.05 4.96 16.10
N ASP A 178 -21.57 4.09 16.98
CA ASP A 178 -20.91 4.50 18.24
C ASP A 178 -19.43 4.84 18.02
N ALA A 179 -18.78 4.16 17.09
CA ALA A 179 -17.38 4.35 16.74
C ALA A 179 -17.11 4.02 15.27
N ALA A 180 -15.96 4.47 14.78
CA ALA A 180 -15.33 3.95 13.58
C ALA A 180 -13.90 3.49 13.92
N VAL A 181 -13.44 2.41 13.30
CA VAL A 181 -12.06 1.93 13.47
C VAL A 181 -11.44 1.77 12.10
N HIS A 182 -10.25 2.34 11.93
CA HIS A 182 -9.47 2.23 10.71
C HIS A 182 -8.00 2.55 10.99
N ASP A 183 -7.21 2.57 9.94
CA ASP A 183 -5.78 2.81 10.00
C ASP A 183 -5.44 4.18 10.59
N THR A 184 -4.53 4.19 11.54
CA THR A 184 -4.19 5.35 12.36
C THR A 184 -3.94 6.63 11.56
N PRO A 185 -3.13 6.65 10.46
CA PRO A 185 -2.87 7.88 9.73
C PRO A 185 -4.13 8.47 9.08
N ASN A 186 -5.02 7.64 8.55
CA ASN A 186 -6.27 8.08 7.94
C ASN A 186 -7.26 8.59 8.99
N VAL A 187 -7.40 7.89 10.12
CA VAL A 187 -8.24 8.33 11.26
C VAL A 187 -7.79 9.69 11.78
N GLN A 188 -6.48 9.86 11.98
CA GLN A 188 -5.91 11.13 12.46
C GLN A 188 -6.11 12.25 11.44
N TYR A 189 -5.91 11.97 10.16
CA TYR A 189 -6.13 12.96 9.11
C TYR A 189 -7.59 13.44 9.10
N TYR A 190 -8.55 12.51 9.12
CA TYR A 190 -9.98 12.85 9.14
C TYR A 190 -10.35 13.66 10.37
N ALA A 191 -9.91 13.25 11.57
CA ALA A 191 -10.20 13.95 12.82
C ALA A 191 -9.68 15.40 12.83
N ASN A 192 -8.52 15.64 12.19
CA ASN A 192 -7.89 16.96 12.12
C ASN A 192 -8.41 17.86 10.98
N THR A 193 -9.17 17.29 10.03
CA THR A 193 -9.69 18.00 8.85
C THR A 193 -11.21 17.98 8.80
N ALA A 194 -11.81 17.12 7.99
CA ALA A 194 -13.26 17.07 7.75
C ALA A 194 -14.08 16.70 9.00
N GLY A 195 -13.50 15.97 9.94
CA GLY A 195 -14.13 15.56 11.21
C GLY A 195 -13.93 16.54 12.37
N LYS A 196 -13.11 17.59 12.19
CA LYS A 196 -12.72 18.51 13.26
C LYS A 196 -13.92 19.10 14.00
N GLY A 197 -13.92 18.98 15.34
CA GLY A 197 -15.00 19.45 16.22
C GLY A 197 -16.25 18.57 16.24
N ARG A 198 -16.29 17.48 15.48
CA ARG A 198 -17.40 16.52 15.48
C ARG A 198 -16.98 15.12 15.97
N VAL A 199 -15.73 14.79 15.80
CA VAL A 199 -15.16 13.50 16.19
C VAL A 199 -13.79 13.69 16.84
N LYS A 200 -13.34 12.68 17.60
CA LYS A 200 -12.01 12.63 18.21
C LYS A 200 -11.44 11.22 18.17
N VAL A 201 -10.12 11.14 18.12
CA VAL A 201 -9.37 9.90 18.27
C VAL A 201 -9.24 9.57 19.76
N VAL A 202 -9.59 8.36 20.18
CA VAL A 202 -9.57 7.98 21.61
C VAL A 202 -8.54 6.90 21.94
N GLY A 203 -7.81 6.39 20.97
CA GLY A 203 -6.71 5.47 21.22
C GLY A 203 -6.22 4.77 19.97
N SER A 204 -5.00 4.26 20.06
CA SER A 204 -4.48 3.24 19.15
C SER A 204 -4.86 1.87 19.71
N VAL A 205 -5.42 1.00 18.90
CA VAL A 205 -5.81 -0.36 19.32
C VAL A 205 -4.84 -1.40 18.82
N LYS A 206 -3.99 -1.03 17.88
CA LYS A 206 -2.92 -1.85 17.34
C LYS A 206 -1.84 -0.94 16.76
N SER A 207 -0.57 -1.31 16.95
CA SER A 207 0.62 -0.67 16.37
C SER A 207 1.52 -1.71 15.73
N GLY A 208 2.51 -1.27 14.95
CA GLY A 208 3.49 -2.16 14.32
C GLY A 208 2.93 -2.92 13.11
N ASP A 209 1.89 -2.41 12.48
CA ASP A 209 1.47 -2.84 11.15
C ASP A 209 2.28 -2.09 10.09
N PHE A 210 2.59 -2.77 8.99
CA PHE A 210 3.33 -2.17 7.89
C PHE A 210 2.56 -2.30 6.59
N TYR A 211 2.62 -1.25 5.75
CA TYR A 211 2.13 -1.32 4.38
C TYR A 211 3.22 -1.81 3.44
N GLY A 212 2.83 -2.65 2.49
CA GLY A 212 3.64 -3.11 1.39
C GLY A 212 2.95 -2.88 0.05
N ILE A 213 3.73 -2.67 -0.98
CA ILE A 213 3.26 -2.72 -2.36
C ILE A 213 2.95 -4.18 -2.67
N ALA A 214 1.75 -4.46 -3.19
CA ALA A 214 1.28 -5.82 -3.40
C ALA A 214 1.34 -6.24 -4.88
N PHE A 215 1.58 -7.52 -5.11
CA PHE A 215 1.80 -8.12 -6.43
C PHE A 215 1.10 -9.47 -6.54
N PRO A 216 0.79 -9.94 -7.76
CA PRO A 216 0.47 -11.34 -7.99
C PRO A 216 1.55 -12.26 -7.42
N LYS A 217 1.14 -13.44 -6.92
CA LYS A 217 2.07 -14.43 -6.38
C LYS A 217 3.11 -14.84 -7.42
N GLY A 218 4.41 -14.84 -7.04
CA GLY A 218 5.53 -15.14 -7.91
C GLY A 218 5.94 -14.00 -8.86
N SER A 219 5.54 -12.75 -8.57
CA SER A 219 5.87 -11.60 -9.43
C SER A 219 7.37 -11.28 -9.40
N GLU A 220 7.99 -11.23 -10.59
CA GLU A 220 9.39 -10.81 -10.75
C GLU A 220 9.60 -9.29 -10.55
N LEU A 221 8.52 -8.51 -10.41
CA LEU A 221 8.60 -7.08 -10.09
C LEU A 221 9.04 -6.83 -8.65
N VAL A 222 8.79 -7.76 -7.71
CA VAL A 222 9.08 -7.56 -6.28
C VAL A 222 10.54 -7.15 -6.03
N PRO A 223 11.57 -7.89 -6.48
CA PRO A 223 12.95 -7.50 -6.23
C PRO A 223 13.34 -6.19 -6.93
N GLN A 224 12.74 -5.89 -8.09
CA GLN A 224 12.99 -4.65 -8.82
C GLN A 224 12.41 -3.45 -8.07
N VAL A 225 11.17 -3.56 -7.58
CA VAL A 225 10.50 -2.53 -6.78
C VAL A 225 11.20 -2.33 -5.44
N ASN A 226 11.67 -3.38 -4.77
CA ASN A 226 12.45 -3.25 -3.54
C ASN A 226 13.74 -2.49 -3.78
N LYS A 227 14.45 -2.76 -4.87
CA LYS A 227 15.66 -2.02 -5.25
C LYS A 227 15.35 -0.54 -5.51
N ALA A 228 14.28 -0.24 -6.27
CA ALA A 228 13.86 1.14 -6.53
C ALA A 228 13.48 1.84 -5.23
N LEU A 229 12.71 1.20 -4.34
CA LEU A 229 12.33 1.76 -3.04
C LEU A 229 13.56 2.06 -2.16
N ALA A 230 14.55 1.16 -2.14
CA ALA A 230 15.81 1.40 -1.44
C ALA A 230 16.58 2.58 -2.04
N THR A 231 16.62 2.72 -3.36
CA THR A 231 17.22 3.88 -4.05
C THR A 231 16.52 5.18 -3.66
N LEU A 232 15.17 5.22 -3.68
CA LEU A 232 14.41 6.42 -3.30
C LEU A 232 14.61 6.81 -1.83
N LYS A 233 14.76 5.83 -0.93
CA LYS A 233 15.09 6.08 0.49
C LYS A 233 16.52 6.63 0.63
N SER A 234 17.48 6.06 -0.06
CA SER A 234 18.90 6.45 0.07
C SER A 234 19.21 7.82 -0.54
N ASN A 235 18.49 8.24 -1.59
CA ASN A 235 18.70 9.52 -2.26
C ASN A 235 17.78 10.66 -1.77
N GLY A 236 16.94 10.41 -0.75
CA GLY A 236 16.08 11.38 -0.12
C GLY A 236 14.76 11.67 -0.87
N GLN A 237 14.49 11.03 -1.99
CA GLN A 237 13.21 11.22 -2.72
C GLN A 237 12.03 10.69 -1.92
N TYR A 238 12.19 9.54 -1.25
CA TYR A 238 11.17 9.01 -0.36
C TYR A 238 10.83 10.00 0.77
N ASP A 239 11.85 10.58 1.42
CA ASP A 239 11.68 11.56 2.49
C ASP A 239 10.94 12.82 2.00
N ALA A 240 11.26 13.30 0.81
CA ALA A 240 10.58 14.45 0.22
C ALA A 240 9.09 14.17 -0.07
N ILE A 241 8.77 12.97 -0.58
CA ILE A 241 7.38 12.55 -0.80
C ILE A 241 6.66 12.41 0.57
N TYR A 242 7.31 11.81 1.55
CA TYR A 242 6.75 11.65 2.89
C TYR A 242 6.45 13.00 3.55
N GLU A 243 7.42 13.92 3.52
CA GLU A 243 7.28 15.27 4.10
C GLU A 243 6.15 16.07 3.41
N LYS A 244 6.02 15.95 2.09
CA LYS A 244 4.93 16.57 1.32
C LYS A 244 3.55 16.20 1.86
N TRP A 245 3.33 14.93 2.24
CA TRP A 245 2.01 14.43 2.61
C TRP A 245 1.74 14.42 4.12
N PHE A 246 2.78 14.28 4.94
CA PHE A 246 2.66 14.16 6.40
C PHE A 246 3.24 15.34 7.17
N GLY A 247 3.86 16.32 6.50
CA GLY A 247 4.39 17.54 7.11
C GLY A 247 5.63 17.32 7.99
N LYS A 248 6.22 16.15 7.96
CA LYS A 248 7.43 15.76 8.71
C LYS A 248 8.16 14.66 7.95
N LYS A 249 9.43 14.45 8.26
CA LYS A 249 10.18 13.27 7.76
C LYS A 249 9.74 11.98 8.47
N PRO A 250 9.95 10.80 7.83
CA PRO A 250 9.62 9.52 8.43
C PRO A 250 10.42 9.21 9.69
#